data_ed54a6379b7371d7549c1aee0cfec943
#
_entry.id   ed54a6379b7371d7549c1aee0cfec943
#
_cell.length_a   1.000
_cell.length_b   1.000
_cell.length_c   1.000
_cell.angle_alpha   90.00
_cell.angle_beta   90.00
_cell.angle_gamma   90.00
#
_symmetry.space_group_name_H-M   'P 1'
#
loop_
_entity.id
_entity.type
_entity.pdbx_description
1 polymer ?
#
loop_
_entity_poly.entity_id
_entity_poly.type
_entity_poly.pdbx_seq_one_letter_code
_entity_poly.pdbx_strand_id
1 'polypeptide(L)'
;MRIVRKINNSAAVAQDSRGKELIVIGKGIGFPAVPYELTDMSRIDRTFYDIDPRYFEMISTLPQEILLASADITEDAQVVLNTTLNSNLPLTLADHLNFAVERFRSGLNLTIPIAYDIRHLYPNEFDLGVKALDILKEYTGVSLPDSEAVSIAM
;
A
#
# COMPACT_ATOMS: atom_id res chain seq x y z
N MET A 1 6.49 -20.65 -8.14
CA MET A 1 7.19 -19.53 -7.47
C MET A 1 7.78 -20.01 -6.17
N ARG A 2 9.04 -19.74 -5.95
CA ARG A 2 9.74 -20.20 -4.75
C ARG A 2 9.70 -19.12 -3.67
N ILE A 3 9.18 -19.46 -2.50
CA ILE A 3 9.17 -18.57 -1.34
C ILE A 3 10.46 -18.79 -0.57
N VAL A 4 11.31 -17.77 -0.50
CA VAL A 4 12.68 -17.92 0.02
C VAL A 4 12.90 -17.31 1.40
N ARG A 5 12.07 -16.37 1.80
CA ARG A 5 12.21 -15.70 3.09
C ARG A 5 10.87 -15.18 3.61
N LYS A 6 10.62 -15.40 4.88
CA LYS A 6 9.42 -14.89 5.55
C LYS A 6 9.63 -13.42 5.97
N ILE A 7 8.64 -12.57 5.74
CA ILE A 7 8.56 -11.23 6.34
C ILE A 7 7.61 -11.29 7.54
N ASN A 8 6.39 -11.77 7.32
CA ASN A 8 5.42 -12.09 8.37
C ASN A 8 4.47 -13.18 7.85
N ASN A 9 3.38 -13.47 8.56
CA ASN A 9 2.45 -14.53 8.15
C ASN A 9 1.77 -14.26 6.80
N SER A 10 1.69 -13.01 6.39
CA SER A 10 0.99 -12.58 5.16
C SER A 10 1.92 -12.03 4.08
N ALA A 11 3.21 -11.91 4.34
CA ALA A 11 4.18 -11.33 3.42
C ALA A 11 5.48 -12.14 3.40
N ALA A 12 6.03 -12.31 2.21
CA ALA A 12 7.27 -13.06 2.03
C ALA A 12 8.05 -12.56 0.82
N VAL A 13 9.35 -12.85 0.82
CA VAL A 13 10.21 -12.67 -0.35
C VAL A 13 10.16 -13.95 -1.17
N ALA A 14 9.91 -13.81 -2.45
CA ALA A 14 9.84 -14.92 -3.40
C ALA A 14 10.80 -14.71 -4.56
N GLN A 15 11.09 -15.78 -5.29
CA GLN A 15 11.81 -15.73 -6.56
C GLN A 15 10.87 -16.19 -7.67
N ASP A 16 10.82 -15.43 -8.76
CA ASP A 16 10.06 -15.82 -9.95
C ASP A 16 10.85 -16.84 -10.78
N SER A 17 10.28 -17.24 -11.94
CA SER A 17 10.90 -18.22 -12.83
C SER A 17 12.25 -17.79 -13.40
N ARG A 18 12.56 -16.48 -13.34
CA ARG A 18 13.84 -15.90 -13.80
C ARG A 18 14.83 -15.70 -12.66
N GLY A 19 14.47 -16.10 -11.44
CA GLY A 19 15.31 -15.89 -10.26
C GLY A 19 15.24 -14.48 -9.68
N LYS A 20 14.39 -13.60 -10.23
CA LYS A 20 14.21 -12.24 -9.71
C LYS A 20 13.41 -12.27 -8.41
N GLU A 21 13.90 -11.55 -7.41
CA GLU A 21 13.20 -11.44 -6.14
C GLU A 21 12.05 -10.43 -6.20
N LEU A 22 10.97 -10.75 -5.49
CA LEU A 22 9.80 -9.89 -5.36
C LEU A 22 9.16 -10.13 -3.99
N ILE A 23 8.33 -9.17 -3.57
CA ILE A 23 7.52 -9.32 -2.36
C ILE A 23 6.15 -9.84 -2.78
N VAL A 24 5.67 -10.89 -2.09
CA VAL A 24 4.32 -11.41 -2.29
C VAL A 24 3.50 -11.20 -1.02
N ILE A 25 2.26 -10.78 -1.21
CA ILE A 25 1.30 -10.55 -0.12
C ILE A 25 0.13 -11.51 -0.33
N GLY A 26 -0.23 -12.23 0.71
CA GLY A 26 -1.37 -13.15 0.68
C GLY A 26 -1.54 -13.81 2.04
N LYS A 27 -2.77 -14.15 2.38
CA LYS A 27 -3.10 -14.76 3.67
C LYS A 27 -2.34 -16.08 3.85
N GLY A 28 -1.57 -16.17 4.91
CA GLY A 28 -0.85 -17.39 5.27
C GLY A 28 0.38 -17.70 4.41
N ILE A 29 0.78 -16.84 3.50
CA ILE A 29 1.92 -17.09 2.59
C ILE A 29 3.23 -17.28 3.36
N GLY A 30 3.41 -16.58 4.48
CA GLY A 30 4.60 -16.71 5.31
C GLY A 30 4.55 -17.83 6.34
N PHE A 31 3.45 -18.58 6.43
CA PHE A 31 3.25 -19.61 7.45
C PHE A 31 4.16 -20.83 7.29
N PRO A 32 4.28 -21.43 6.08
CA PRO A 32 5.11 -22.62 5.90
C PRO A 32 6.59 -22.33 6.15
N ALA A 33 7.34 -23.35 6.53
CA ALA A 33 8.78 -23.26 6.66
C ALA A 33 9.42 -22.91 5.32
N VAL A 34 10.28 -21.90 5.28
CA VAL A 34 10.97 -21.47 4.07
C VAL A 34 12.33 -22.17 3.94
N PRO A 35 12.82 -22.44 2.71
CA PRO A 35 12.17 -22.19 1.44
C PRO A 35 11.08 -23.22 1.11
N TYR A 36 10.06 -22.84 0.33
CA TYR A 36 9.07 -23.77 -0.18
C TYR A 36 8.57 -23.31 -1.55
N GLU A 37 7.94 -24.22 -2.30
CA GLU A 37 7.31 -23.90 -3.58
C GLU A 37 5.84 -23.58 -3.38
N LEU A 38 5.45 -22.38 -3.86
CA LEU A 38 4.05 -21.99 -3.92
C LEU A 38 3.49 -22.39 -5.28
N THR A 39 2.56 -23.34 -5.28
CA THR A 39 1.95 -23.87 -6.51
C THR A 39 0.61 -23.24 -6.81
N ASP A 40 -0.14 -22.83 -5.78
CA ASP A 40 -1.44 -22.18 -5.92
C ASP A 40 -1.27 -20.66 -5.94
N MET A 41 -1.16 -20.11 -7.15
CA MET A 41 -0.94 -18.68 -7.35
C MET A 41 -2.17 -17.83 -6.97
N SER A 42 -3.34 -18.44 -6.81
CA SER A 42 -4.55 -17.72 -6.34
C SER A 42 -4.44 -17.26 -4.89
N ARG A 43 -3.47 -17.78 -4.14
CA ARG A 43 -3.18 -17.34 -2.77
C ARG A 43 -2.47 -15.99 -2.70
N ILE A 44 -1.92 -15.54 -3.83
CA ILE A 44 -1.24 -14.24 -3.91
C ILE A 44 -2.27 -13.15 -4.18
N ASP A 45 -2.38 -12.20 -3.27
CA ASP A 45 -3.26 -11.04 -3.43
C ASP A 45 -2.56 -9.91 -4.18
N ARG A 46 -1.26 -9.72 -3.94
CA ARG A 46 -0.48 -8.66 -4.57
C ARG A 46 1.00 -9.01 -4.59
N THR A 47 1.72 -8.48 -5.59
CA THR A 47 3.17 -8.59 -5.70
C THR A 47 3.80 -7.21 -5.84
N PHE A 48 5.02 -7.05 -5.32
CA PHE A 48 5.80 -5.84 -5.47
C PHE A 48 7.20 -6.19 -5.97
N TYR A 49 7.61 -5.59 -7.08
CA TYR A 49 8.96 -5.73 -7.63
C TYR A 49 9.82 -4.51 -7.26
N ASP A 50 11.14 -4.69 -7.28
CA ASP A 50 12.13 -3.62 -7.11
C ASP A 50 11.99 -2.87 -5.77
N ILE A 51 11.65 -3.59 -4.70
CA ILE A 51 11.51 -3.02 -3.36
C ILE A 51 12.86 -3.03 -2.66
N ASP A 52 13.27 -1.86 -2.16
CA ASP A 52 14.47 -1.73 -1.35
C ASP A 52 14.32 -2.52 -0.05
N PRO A 53 15.32 -3.37 0.32
CA PRO A 53 15.27 -4.15 1.56
C PRO A 53 15.02 -3.33 2.84
N ARG A 54 15.31 -2.03 2.84
CA ARG A 54 15.01 -1.14 3.97
C ARG A 54 13.54 -1.14 4.36
N TYR A 55 12.64 -1.43 3.42
CA TYR A 55 11.20 -1.43 3.66
C TYR A 55 10.66 -2.74 4.21
N PHE A 56 11.48 -3.80 4.31
CA PHE A 56 11.00 -5.13 4.75
C PHE A 56 10.49 -5.11 6.19
N GLU A 57 11.16 -4.38 7.08
CA GLU A 57 10.71 -4.25 8.46
C GLU A 57 9.38 -3.50 8.56
N MET A 58 9.23 -2.42 7.78
CA MET A 58 7.97 -1.68 7.68
C MET A 58 6.83 -2.60 7.21
N ILE A 59 7.06 -3.39 6.16
CA ILE A 59 6.05 -4.32 5.62
C ILE A 59 5.64 -5.32 6.70
N SER A 60 6.57 -5.78 7.54
CA SER A 60 6.30 -6.76 8.58
C SER A 60 5.33 -6.25 9.64
N THR A 61 5.22 -4.93 9.82
CA THR A 61 4.40 -4.29 10.86
C THR A 61 3.09 -3.72 10.34
N LEU A 62 2.96 -3.51 9.02
CA LEU A 62 1.77 -2.92 8.43
C LEU A 62 0.65 -3.96 8.28
N PRO A 63 -0.62 -3.57 8.54
CA PRO A 63 -1.76 -4.43 8.26
C PRO A 63 -1.85 -4.76 6.76
N GLN A 64 -2.25 -5.98 6.43
CA GLN A 64 -2.39 -6.41 5.04
C GLN A 64 -3.35 -5.53 4.25
N GLU A 65 -4.49 -5.13 4.85
CA GLU A 65 -5.49 -4.29 4.19
C GLU A 65 -4.90 -2.95 3.77
N ILE A 66 -4.02 -2.36 4.57
CA ILE A 66 -3.35 -1.09 4.25
C ILE A 66 -2.40 -1.26 3.07
N LEU A 67 -1.64 -2.36 3.03
CA LEU A 67 -0.74 -2.64 1.91
C LEU A 67 -1.52 -2.84 0.61
N LEU A 68 -2.63 -3.58 0.64
CA LEU A 68 -3.47 -3.80 -0.53
C LEU A 68 -4.14 -2.52 -1.00
N ALA A 69 -4.67 -1.73 -0.08
CA ALA A 69 -5.27 -0.43 -0.40
C ALA A 69 -4.25 0.50 -1.06
N SER A 70 -3.05 0.59 -0.49
CA SER A 70 -1.97 1.43 -1.02
C SER A 70 -1.55 1.01 -2.43
N ALA A 71 -1.47 -0.30 -2.70
CA ALA A 71 -1.14 -0.81 -4.02
C ALA A 71 -2.21 -0.43 -5.05
N ASP A 72 -3.49 -0.57 -4.70
CA ASP A 72 -4.60 -0.19 -5.58
C ASP A 72 -4.63 1.31 -5.85
N ILE A 73 -4.39 2.13 -4.83
CA ILE A 73 -4.32 3.59 -4.97
C ILE A 73 -3.19 3.99 -5.91
N THR A 74 -2.01 3.39 -5.75
CA THR A 74 -0.85 3.69 -6.60
C THR A 74 -1.10 3.30 -8.04
N GLU A 75 -1.70 2.12 -8.27
CA GLU A 75 -2.05 1.65 -9.61
C GLU A 75 -3.05 2.58 -10.28
N ASP A 76 -4.09 3.00 -9.56
CA ASP A 76 -5.09 3.95 -10.07
C ASP A 76 -4.45 5.29 -10.41
N ALA A 77 -3.57 5.80 -9.58
CA ALA A 77 -2.85 7.05 -9.81
C ALA A 77 -1.97 6.98 -11.07
N GLN A 78 -1.29 5.86 -11.29
CA GLN A 78 -0.47 5.68 -12.50
C GLN A 78 -1.31 5.72 -13.78
N VAL A 79 -2.50 5.13 -13.74
CA VAL A 79 -3.43 5.14 -14.88
C VAL A 79 -3.94 6.56 -15.15
N VAL A 80 -4.43 7.24 -14.12
CA VAL A 80 -5.04 8.58 -14.25
C VAL A 80 -3.99 9.62 -14.66
N LEU A 81 -2.79 9.58 -14.07
CA LEU A 81 -1.70 10.52 -14.38
C LEU A 81 -0.91 10.12 -15.62
N ASN A 82 -1.16 8.92 -16.17
CA ASN A 82 -0.47 8.36 -17.34
C ASN A 82 1.06 8.43 -17.19
N THR A 83 1.55 7.99 -16.03
CA THR A 83 2.98 7.98 -15.72
C THR A 83 3.33 6.80 -14.81
N THR A 84 4.60 6.42 -14.82
CA THR A 84 5.12 5.41 -13.90
C THR A 84 5.62 6.10 -12.64
N LEU A 85 5.13 5.65 -11.48
CA LEU A 85 5.54 6.17 -10.18
C LEU A 85 6.67 5.32 -9.60
N ASN A 86 7.35 5.84 -8.57
CA ASN A 86 8.43 5.12 -7.89
C ASN A 86 7.93 3.77 -7.35
N SER A 87 8.72 2.71 -7.53
CA SER A 87 8.35 1.35 -7.12
C SER A 87 8.12 1.20 -5.62
N ASN A 88 8.74 2.07 -4.80
CA ASN A 88 8.57 2.05 -3.35
C ASN A 88 7.39 2.92 -2.86
N LEU A 89 6.75 3.67 -3.76
CA LEU A 89 5.64 4.55 -3.39
C LEU A 89 4.49 3.82 -2.68
N PRO A 90 4.08 2.60 -3.11
CA PRO A 90 3.03 1.89 -2.38
C PRO A 90 3.35 1.68 -0.91
N LEU A 91 4.63 1.49 -0.56
CA LEU A 91 5.06 1.25 0.82
C LEU A 91 5.09 2.54 1.64
N THR A 92 5.62 3.62 1.09
CA THR A 92 5.63 4.92 1.77
C THR A 92 4.21 5.44 1.95
N LEU A 93 3.36 5.25 0.96
CA LEU A 93 1.93 5.59 1.06
C LEU A 93 1.23 4.73 2.11
N ALA A 94 1.52 3.42 2.16
CA ALA A 94 0.94 2.52 3.16
C ALA A 94 1.28 2.97 4.58
N ASP A 95 2.52 3.37 4.84
CA ASP A 95 2.92 3.90 6.14
C ASP A 95 2.14 5.16 6.51
N HIS A 96 1.99 6.08 5.56
CA HIS A 96 1.20 7.30 5.75
C HIS A 96 -0.28 6.99 6.02
N LEU A 97 -0.88 6.09 5.25
CA LEU A 97 -2.29 5.70 5.41
C LEU A 97 -2.53 5.01 6.76
N ASN A 98 -1.61 4.15 7.18
CA ASN A 98 -1.72 3.48 8.46
C ASN A 98 -1.68 4.48 9.61
N PHE A 99 -0.78 5.45 9.54
CA PHE A 99 -0.69 6.52 10.53
C PHE A 99 -1.98 7.36 10.56
N ALA A 100 -2.53 7.69 9.40
CA ALA A 100 -3.78 8.45 9.30
C ALA A 100 -4.98 7.70 9.90
N VAL A 101 -5.08 6.40 9.64
CA VAL A 101 -6.13 5.55 10.20
C VAL A 101 -6.02 5.45 11.71
N GLU A 102 -4.81 5.23 12.23
CA GLU A 102 -4.56 5.17 13.67
C GLU A 102 -4.90 6.49 14.36
N ARG A 103 -4.50 7.60 13.75
CA ARG A 103 -4.80 8.94 14.25
C ARG A 103 -6.31 9.19 14.29
N PHE A 104 -7.04 8.81 13.26
CA PHE A 104 -8.49 8.94 13.20
C PHE A 104 -9.17 8.08 14.28
N ARG A 105 -8.74 6.84 14.47
CA ARG A 105 -9.27 5.93 15.50
C ARG A 105 -9.01 6.45 16.90
N SER A 106 -7.94 7.21 17.10
CA SER A 106 -7.60 7.84 18.37
C SER A 106 -8.33 9.17 18.61
N GLY A 107 -9.18 9.59 17.67
CA GLY A 107 -9.92 10.84 17.75
C GLY A 107 -9.12 12.10 17.44
N LEU A 108 -7.92 11.94 16.90
CA LEU A 108 -7.08 13.07 16.50
C LEU A 108 -7.38 13.45 15.05
N ASN A 109 -7.78 14.69 14.81
CA ASN A 109 -8.03 15.22 13.48
C ASN A 109 -6.96 16.23 13.12
N LEU A 110 -6.39 16.10 11.91
CA LEU A 110 -5.50 17.12 11.35
C LEU A 110 -6.30 18.12 10.53
N THR A 111 -6.04 19.40 10.81
CA THR A 111 -6.49 20.49 9.94
C THR A 111 -5.31 20.92 9.10
N ILE A 112 -5.47 20.90 7.78
CA ILE A 112 -4.41 21.29 6.84
C ILE A 112 -4.74 22.67 6.31
N PRO A 113 -3.97 23.72 6.70
CA PRO A 113 -4.30 25.11 6.34
C PRO A 113 -4.32 25.37 4.84
N ILE A 114 -3.54 24.61 4.05
CA ILE A 114 -3.44 24.78 2.59
C ILE A 114 -4.46 23.92 1.81
N ALA A 115 -5.40 23.28 2.50
CA ALA A 115 -6.37 22.38 1.86
C ALA A 115 -7.14 23.06 0.72
N TYR A 116 -7.56 24.30 0.92
CA TYR A 116 -8.27 25.07 -0.08
C TYR A 116 -7.41 25.31 -1.33
N ASP A 117 -6.16 25.71 -1.12
CA ASP A 117 -5.23 26.00 -2.22
C ASP A 117 -4.90 24.76 -3.04
N ILE A 118 -4.68 23.62 -2.38
CA ILE A 118 -4.42 22.33 -3.05
C ILE A 118 -5.63 21.91 -3.88
N ARG A 119 -6.83 22.06 -3.34
CA ARG A 119 -8.05 21.73 -4.06
C ARG A 119 -8.23 22.54 -5.33
N HIS A 120 -7.88 23.81 -5.30
CA HIS A 120 -8.00 24.72 -6.45
C HIS A 120 -6.85 24.63 -7.45
N LEU A 121 -5.62 24.55 -6.94
CA LEU A 121 -4.41 24.54 -7.77
C LEU A 121 -4.10 23.16 -8.37
N TYR A 122 -4.46 22.10 -7.66
CA TYR A 122 -4.18 20.71 -8.06
C TYR A 122 -5.45 19.87 -7.99
N PRO A 123 -6.49 20.20 -8.81
CA PRO A 123 -7.78 19.49 -8.71
C PRO A 123 -7.68 18.01 -9.07
N ASN A 124 -6.83 17.63 -10.03
CA ASN A 124 -6.69 16.23 -10.43
C ASN A 124 -6.04 15.41 -9.33
N GLU A 125 -5.00 15.93 -8.70
CA GLU A 125 -4.32 15.28 -7.58
C GLU A 125 -5.24 15.20 -6.36
N PHE A 126 -6.03 16.24 -6.10
CA PHE A 126 -7.02 16.24 -5.01
C PHE A 126 -8.10 15.17 -5.26
N ASP A 127 -8.60 15.06 -6.49
CA ASP A 127 -9.60 14.05 -6.85
C ASP A 127 -9.04 12.63 -6.68
N LEU A 128 -7.76 12.42 -7.00
CA LEU A 128 -7.07 11.16 -6.71
C LEU A 128 -7.01 10.88 -5.23
N GLY A 129 -6.77 11.90 -4.41
CA GLY A 129 -6.78 11.77 -2.97
C GLY A 129 -8.16 11.37 -2.43
N VAL A 130 -9.22 11.94 -2.96
CA VAL A 130 -10.60 11.56 -2.61
C VAL A 130 -10.90 10.11 -2.99
N LYS A 131 -10.53 9.69 -4.19
CA LYS A 131 -10.67 8.29 -4.63
C LYS A 131 -9.86 7.35 -3.74
N ALA A 132 -8.67 7.77 -3.32
CA ALA A 132 -7.84 7.00 -2.41
C ALA A 132 -8.54 6.74 -1.08
N LEU A 133 -9.27 7.73 -0.55
CA LEU A 133 -10.05 7.56 0.68
C LEU A 133 -11.17 6.54 0.50
N ASP A 134 -11.81 6.50 -0.67
CA ASP A 134 -12.85 5.50 -0.97
C ASP A 134 -12.26 4.09 -1.03
N ILE A 135 -11.11 3.93 -1.68
CA ILE A 135 -10.39 2.65 -1.74
C ILE A 135 -10.00 2.19 -0.35
N LEU A 136 -9.45 3.09 0.46
CA LEU A 136 -9.06 2.79 1.83
C LEU A 136 -10.26 2.33 2.66
N LYS A 137 -11.42 2.97 2.50
CA LYS A 137 -12.64 2.59 3.19
C LYS A 137 -13.10 1.18 2.82
N GLU A 138 -12.98 0.79 1.54
CA GLU A 138 -13.33 -0.56 1.10
C GLU A 138 -12.50 -1.64 1.80
N TYR A 139 -11.21 -1.38 2.01
CA TYR A 139 -10.30 -2.35 2.66
C TYR A 139 -10.38 -2.32 4.18
N THR A 140 -10.53 -1.15 4.79
CA THR A 140 -10.41 -0.98 6.25
C THR A 140 -11.73 -0.71 6.96
N GLY A 141 -12.77 -0.30 6.23
CA GLY A 141 -14.03 0.14 6.81
C GLY A 141 -13.96 1.53 7.46
N VAL A 142 -12.83 2.22 7.36
CA VAL A 142 -12.63 3.54 7.97
C VAL A 142 -12.85 4.64 6.96
N SER A 143 -13.78 5.57 7.25
CA SER A 143 -14.03 6.77 6.45
C SER A 143 -13.23 7.92 7.02
N LEU A 144 -12.13 8.30 6.37
CA LEU A 144 -11.34 9.45 6.78
C LEU A 144 -11.96 10.76 6.28
N PRO A 145 -11.73 11.91 6.97
CA PRO A 145 -12.18 13.21 6.51
C PRO A 145 -11.55 13.61 5.18
N ASP A 146 -12.25 14.42 4.39
CA ASP A 146 -11.74 14.90 3.09
C ASP A 146 -10.42 15.68 3.21
N SER A 147 -10.14 16.25 4.37
CA SER A 147 -8.84 16.91 4.64
C SER A 147 -7.66 15.95 4.46
N GLU A 148 -7.84 14.65 4.68
CA GLU A 148 -6.80 13.65 4.44
C GLU A 148 -6.52 13.46 2.94
N ALA A 149 -7.47 13.78 2.06
CA ALA A 149 -7.25 13.75 0.61
C ALA A 149 -6.11 14.71 0.21
N VAL A 150 -5.97 15.82 0.90
CA VAL A 150 -4.90 16.79 0.67
C VAL A 150 -3.53 16.18 0.98
N SER A 151 -3.42 15.47 2.11
CA SER A 151 -2.19 14.78 2.49
C SER A 151 -1.80 13.71 1.47
N ILE A 152 -2.77 12.98 0.94
CA ILE A 152 -2.52 11.95 -0.07
C ILE A 152 -2.12 12.60 -1.41
N ALA A 153 -2.77 13.71 -1.77
CA ALA A 153 -2.47 14.44 -3.00
C ALA A 153 -1.05 15.04 -3.02
N MET A 154 -0.53 15.34 -1.86
CA MET A 154 0.83 15.88 -1.72
C MET A 154 1.88 14.80 -1.86
#